data_525628e58eeb7969384f4cfaabe24029
#
_entry.id   525628e58eeb7969384f4cfaabe24029
#
_cell.length_a   1.000
_cell.length_b   1.000
_cell.length_c   1.000
_cell.angle_alpha   90.00
_cell.angle_beta   90.00
_cell.angle_gamma   90.00
#
_symmetry.space_group_name_H-M   'P 1'
#
loop_
_entity.id
_entity.type
_entity.pdbx_description
1 polymer ?
#
loop_
_entity_poly.entity_id
_entity_poly.type
_entity_poly.pdbx_seq_one_letter_code
_entity_poly.pdbx_strand_id
1 'polypeptide(L)'
;MDTSTPAQPAAAESAAAGPAAAGSAADSDASAADAVVELSPAELPAHLIEALGTERAAEWQRDRTPYNPRVWMLDSPTGSAATLTSGRPNTRYTKLVDLWADSDAAAQALLGTLIEASAERGDAALKWQLPLDSDLPAFAVDLGFTALRDPISSADGTQGVRGFVLWHGGWSHEQLRYYGQTTLFTCGAVAAMTALSHLGLEPFADTEDEDARERELAFWRSATNFPACEPLGLAVAVHDVIAQSASAIRLELHLDTTAPTLLETYEGEERIFREQLQEQSRAEAVSRGIQQHTAPLSIEQITERVASGELAILLIEEEPMHDASTPHWVVAHAVDGDTVLLNDPWITAEQGETWVDSHDLPVSIAVLDQMVAFGDPTYRGVIFVAR
;
A
#
# COMPACT_ATOMS: atom_id res chain seq x y z
N MET A 1 50.58 22.10 25.76
CA MET A 1 51.52 22.25 24.67
C MET A 1 50.77 21.82 23.43
N ASP A 2 50.43 22.52 22.46
CA ASP A 2 50.55 23.93 22.07
C ASP A 2 49.56 24.12 20.92
N THR A 3 48.77 25.08 21.02
CA THR A 3 48.03 25.94 20.14
C THR A 3 48.53 25.99 18.67
N SER A 4 47.59 26.06 17.73
CA SER A 4 47.59 27.13 16.72
C SER A 4 46.43 26.99 15.71
N THR A 5 45.52 27.92 15.76
CA THR A 5 44.68 28.36 14.62
C THR A 5 45.42 29.40 13.81
N PRO A 6 45.19 29.59 12.54
CA PRO A 6 44.95 30.91 11.98
C PRO A 6 43.74 30.98 11.04
N ALA A 7 42.81 31.88 11.25
CA ALA A 7 42.69 33.27 10.80
C ALA A 7 42.24 33.44 9.32
N GLN A 8 41.03 34.00 9.19
CA GLN A 8 40.42 34.63 8.00
C GLN A 8 41.18 35.89 7.58
N PRO A 9 41.04 36.35 6.35
CA PRO A 9 40.99 37.80 6.10
C PRO A 9 39.67 38.27 5.48
N ALA A 10 39.41 39.55 5.81
CA ALA A 10 38.20 40.34 5.62
C ALA A 10 38.15 41.06 4.25
N ALA A 11 36.93 41.38 3.89
CA ALA A 11 36.34 42.49 3.14
C ALA A 11 37.20 43.46 2.30
N ALA A 12 36.65 43.81 1.13
CA ALA A 12 36.75 45.16 0.58
C ALA A 12 35.45 45.52 -0.19
N GLU A 13 34.78 46.55 0.29
CA GLU A 13 33.72 47.29 -0.39
C GLU A 13 34.26 48.07 -1.60
N SER A 14 33.44 48.24 -2.63
CA SER A 14 33.52 49.40 -3.50
C SER A 14 32.15 49.69 -4.11
N ALA A 15 31.62 50.86 -3.77
CA ALA A 15 30.43 51.48 -4.29
C ALA A 15 30.69 52.21 -5.61
N ALA A 16 29.78 52.21 -6.56
CA ALA A 16 29.60 53.27 -7.55
C ALA A 16 28.15 53.35 -8.01
N ALA A 17 27.61 54.54 -7.94
CA ALA A 17 26.21 54.90 -8.19
C ALA A 17 25.97 55.37 -9.64
N GLY A 18 24.71 55.09 -10.14
CA GLY A 18 23.83 55.86 -10.96
C GLY A 18 23.98 55.75 -12.52
N PRO A 19 22.97 56.12 -13.33
CA PRO A 19 21.73 56.79 -12.97
C PRO A 19 20.44 56.13 -13.54
N ALA A 20 19.31 56.61 -13.07
CA ALA A 20 17.94 56.28 -13.41
C ALA A 20 17.58 56.49 -14.88
N ALA A 21 16.85 55.56 -15.47
CA ALA A 21 16.03 55.78 -16.66
C ALA A 21 14.61 55.32 -16.36
N ALA A 22 13.68 56.29 -16.44
CA ALA A 22 12.26 56.07 -16.38
C ALA A 22 11.82 55.31 -17.67
N GLY A 23 11.12 54.22 -17.46
CA GLY A 23 10.52 53.42 -18.55
C GLY A 23 9.21 52.80 -18.09
N SER A 24 8.13 53.46 -18.54
CA SER A 24 6.82 52.91 -18.86
C SER A 24 6.29 51.73 -18.04
N ALA A 25 5.31 52.05 -17.18
CA ALA A 25 4.37 51.07 -16.70
C ALA A 25 3.64 50.42 -17.87
N ALA A 26 4.02 49.20 -18.20
CA ALA A 26 3.17 48.29 -18.94
C ALA A 26 2.38 47.54 -17.90
N ASP A 27 1.07 47.73 -17.86
CA ASP A 27 0.11 46.86 -17.20
C ASP A 27 0.34 45.45 -17.70
N SER A 28 1.09 44.66 -16.91
CA SER A 28 1.00 43.21 -16.98
C SER A 28 -0.19 42.84 -16.14
N ASP A 29 -1.34 42.75 -16.75
CA ASP A 29 -2.44 41.91 -16.30
C ASP A 29 -1.89 40.47 -16.25
N ALA A 30 -1.13 40.17 -15.24
CA ALA A 30 -0.82 38.79 -14.88
C ALA A 30 -2.15 38.23 -14.37
N SER A 31 -2.86 37.53 -15.26
CA SER A 31 -3.90 36.58 -14.88
C SER A 31 -3.43 35.91 -13.60
N ALA A 32 -4.17 36.09 -12.49
CA ALA A 32 -3.94 35.35 -11.28
C ALA A 32 -4.05 33.88 -11.70
N ALA A 33 -2.91 33.21 -11.82
CA ALA A 33 -2.87 31.78 -12.11
C ALA A 33 -3.69 31.10 -11.02
N ASP A 34 -4.58 30.23 -11.41
CA ASP A 34 -5.40 29.40 -10.52
C ASP A 34 -4.46 28.68 -9.54
N ALA A 35 -4.32 29.22 -8.33
CA ALA A 35 -3.38 28.70 -7.35
C ALA A 35 -4.09 27.60 -6.52
N VAL A 36 -3.63 26.38 -6.65
CA VAL A 36 -4.04 25.30 -5.77
C VAL A 36 -3.32 25.45 -4.43
N VAL A 37 -4.07 25.41 -3.33
CA VAL A 37 -3.58 25.51 -1.96
C VAL A 37 -3.71 24.17 -1.27
N GLU A 38 -2.64 23.73 -0.61
CA GLU A 38 -2.63 22.53 0.24
C GLU A 38 -2.86 22.93 1.71
N LEU A 39 -3.80 22.26 2.38
CA LEU A 39 -4.22 22.54 3.76
C LEU A 39 -4.24 21.24 4.58
N SER A 40 -4.15 21.39 5.91
CA SER A 40 -4.50 20.33 6.83
C SER A 40 -6.03 20.17 6.90
N PRO A 41 -6.58 18.95 7.02
CA PRO A 41 -8.01 18.72 7.27
C PRO A 41 -8.54 19.45 8.52
N ALA A 42 -7.69 19.74 9.50
CA ALA A 42 -8.05 20.52 10.69
C ALA A 42 -8.25 22.03 10.40
N GLU A 43 -7.80 22.49 9.23
CA GLU A 43 -7.76 23.94 8.87
C GLU A 43 -8.75 24.26 7.73
N LEU A 44 -9.85 23.51 7.59
CA LEU A 44 -10.83 23.76 6.54
C LEU A 44 -11.42 25.19 6.65
N PRO A 45 -11.41 25.97 5.56
CA PRO A 45 -12.01 27.31 5.55
C PRO A 45 -13.53 27.23 5.76
N ALA A 46 -14.11 28.25 6.38
CA ALA A 46 -15.54 28.29 6.70
C ALA A 46 -16.43 28.14 5.46
N HIS A 47 -16.05 28.74 4.33
CA HIS A 47 -16.80 28.62 3.09
C HIS A 47 -16.78 27.19 2.51
N LEU A 48 -15.67 26.45 2.68
CA LEU A 48 -15.59 25.06 2.26
C LEU A 48 -16.43 24.16 3.19
N ILE A 49 -16.42 24.42 4.49
CA ILE A 49 -17.30 23.71 5.45
C ILE A 49 -18.77 23.91 5.09
N GLU A 50 -19.16 25.16 4.73
CA GLU A 50 -20.53 25.47 4.29
C GLU A 50 -20.87 24.72 2.98
N ALA A 51 -19.97 24.68 2.03
CA ALA A 51 -20.15 24.01 0.75
C ALA A 51 -20.25 22.48 0.87
N LEU A 52 -19.44 21.87 1.75
CA LEU A 52 -19.47 20.43 2.04
C LEU A 52 -20.72 20.02 2.85
N GLY A 53 -21.23 20.92 3.68
CA GLY A 53 -22.20 20.60 4.71
C GLY A 53 -21.60 19.89 5.93
N THR A 54 -22.35 19.85 7.03
CA THR A 54 -21.81 19.44 8.35
C THR A 54 -21.28 18.00 8.38
N GLU A 55 -22.02 17.06 7.78
CA GLU A 55 -21.65 15.63 7.82
C GLU A 55 -20.39 15.34 7.01
N ARG A 56 -20.34 15.86 5.77
CA ARG A 56 -19.19 15.66 4.87
C ARG A 56 -17.94 16.37 5.40
N ALA A 57 -18.07 17.57 5.96
CA ALA A 57 -16.98 18.28 6.59
C ALA A 57 -16.44 17.52 7.83
N ALA A 58 -17.30 16.94 8.65
CA ALA A 58 -16.89 16.10 9.78
C ALA A 58 -16.15 14.84 9.31
N GLU A 59 -16.59 14.22 8.21
CA GLU A 59 -15.86 13.09 7.61
C GLU A 59 -14.49 13.49 7.07
N TRP A 60 -14.36 14.68 6.47
CA TRP A 60 -13.07 15.20 6.04
C TRP A 60 -12.12 15.47 7.21
N GLN A 61 -12.65 15.84 8.36
CA GLN A 61 -11.91 16.10 9.59
C GLN A 61 -11.69 14.87 10.47
N ARG A 62 -12.16 13.67 10.04
CA ARG A 62 -11.86 12.42 10.74
C ARG A 62 -10.35 12.26 10.88
N ASP A 63 -9.91 11.75 12.03
CA ASP A 63 -8.48 11.49 12.27
C ASP A 63 -7.95 10.40 11.32
N ARG A 64 -7.07 10.82 10.43
CA ARG A 64 -6.31 9.99 9.48
C ARG A 64 -4.82 10.26 9.64
N THR A 65 -4.40 10.77 10.79
CA THR A 65 -3.02 11.24 11.01
C THR A 65 -1.95 10.26 10.54
N PRO A 66 -2.06 8.92 10.73
CA PRO A 66 -1.07 7.97 10.23
C PRO A 66 -0.93 7.94 8.70
N TYR A 67 -1.96 8.37 7.97
CA TYR A 67 -2.04 8.25 6.51
C TYR A 67 -1.88 9.58 5.77
N ASN A 68 -1.11 10.51 6.31
CA ASN A 68 -0.72 11.78 5.66
C ASN A 68 -1.90 12.55 5.01
N PRO A 69 -3.01 12.80 5.72
CA PRO A 69 -4.17 13.45 5.13
C PRO A 69 -3.86 14.88 4.70
N ARG A 70 -4.32 15.27 3.49
CA ARG A 70 -4.19 16.61 2.93
C ARG A 70 -5.48 17.04 2.25
N VAL A 71 -5.75 18.32 2.27
CA VAL A 71 -6.83 18.94 1.49
C VAL A 71 -6.20 19.83 0.44
N TRP A 72 -6.56 19.60 -0.80
CA TRP A 72 -6.16 20.41 -1.95
C TRP A 72 -7.36 21.24 -2.34
N MET A 73 -7.19 22.54 -2.47
CA MET A 73 -8.28 23.48 -2.79
C MET A 73 -7.88 24.39 -3.93
N LEU A 74 -8.77 24.51 -4.90
CA LEU A 74 -8.70 25.45 -6.00
C LEU A 74 -9.83 26.44 -5.86
N ASP A 75 -9.51 27.73 -5.80
CA ASP A 75 -10.46 28.82 -5.94
C ASP A 75 -10.06 29.65 -7.18
N SER A 76 -10.91 29.66 -8.18
CA SER A 76 -10.66 30.36 -9.42
C SER A 76 -11.89 31.13 -9.90
N PRO A 77 -11.73 32.11 -10.79
CA PRO A 77 -12.88 32.83 -11.40
C PRO A 77 -13.84 31.92 -12.18
N THR A 78 -13.38 30.71 -12.53
CA THR A 78 -14.15 29.73 -13.31
C THR A 78 -14.81 28.66 -12.46
N GLY A 79 -14.56 28.66 -11.17
CA GLY A 79 -15.15 27.73 -10.19
C GLY A 79 -14.21 27.35 -9.06
N SER A 80 -14.78 26.69 -8.06
CA SER A 80 -14.07 26.19 -6.90
C SER A 80 -14.15 24.67 -6.80
N ALA A 81 -13.05 24.05 -6.38
CA ALA A 81 -12.98 22.61 -6.10
C ALA A 81 -12.08 22.33 -4.92
N ALA A 82 -12.37 21.24 -4.20
CA ALA A 82 -11.51 20.74 -3.13
C ALA A 82 -11.53 19.22 -3.09
N THR A 83 -10.41 18.62 -2.73
CA THR A 83 -10.31 17.16 -2.54
C THR A 83 -9.55 16.83 -1.25
N LEU A 84 -10.06 15.83 -0.53
CA LEU A 84 -9.33 15.20 0.56
C LEU A 84 -8.51 14.03 -0.01
N THR A 85 -7.23 14.01 0.31
CA THR A 85 -6.31 12.93 -0.04
C THR A 85 -5.73 12.26 1.19
N SER A 86 -5.35 11.00 1.05
CA SER A 86 -4.57 10.23 2.05
C SER A 86 -3.67 9.22 1.36
N GLY A 87 -2.75 8.60 2.10
CA GLY A 87 -1.89 7.52 1.63
C GLY A 87 -1.01 6.99 2.76
N ARG A 88 -0.70 5.70 2.73
CA ARG A 88 0.18 5.08 3.73
C ARG A 88 1.59 5.69 3.68
N PRO A 89 2.27 5.87 4.82
CA PRO A 89 3.66 6.27 4.85
C PRO A 89 4.54 5.33 4.02
N ASN A 90 5.61 5.85 3.45
CA ASN A 90 6.61 5.08 2.70
C ASN A 90 6.08 4.25 1.52
N THR A 91 4.86 4.53 1.06
CA THR A 91 4.28 3.95 -0.16
C THR A 91 4.32 4.95 -1.31
N ARG A 92 3.99 4.51 -2.51
CA ARG A 92 4.06 5.32 -3.74
C ARG A 92 2.70 5.54 -4.34
N TYR A 93 1.72 5.93 -3.53
CA TYR A 93 0.41 6.35 -4.02
C TYR A 93 -0.15 7.49 -3.19
N THR A 94 -1.02 8.23 -3.82
CA THR A 94 -1.95 9.16 -3.18
C THR A 94 -3.36 8.68 -3.51
N LYS A 95 -4.25 8.64 -2.51
CA LYS A 95 -5.66 8.32 -2.72
C LYS A 95 -6.52 9.56 -2.56
N LEU A 96 -7.39 9.81 -3.54
CA LEU A 96 -8.53 10.71 -3.40
C LEU A 96 -9.57 9.99 -2.53
N VAL A 97 -9.81 10.54 -1.35
CA VAL A 97 -10.84 10.04 -0.43
C VAL A 97 -12.21 10.56 -0.84
N ASP A 98 -12.25 11.85 -1.18
CA ASP A 98 -13.47 12.54 -1.58
C ASP A 98 -13.13 13.81 -2.40
N LEU A 99 -14.01 14.18 -3.34
CA LEU A 99 -13.88 15.35 -4.20
C LEU A 99 -15.17 16.16 -4.15
N TRP A 100 -15.08 17.45 -3.88
CA TRP A 100 -16.13 18.44 -4.02
C TRP A 100 -15.75 19.44 -5.10
N ALA A 101 -16.70 19.83 -5.95
CA ALA A 101 -16.52 20.91 -6.91
C ALA A 101 -17.87 21.54 -7.25
N ASP A 102 -17.86 22.81 -7.62
CA ASP A 102 -19.04 23.51 -8.12
C ASP A 102 -19.24 23.33 -9.63
N SER A 103 -18.21 22.83 -10.33
CA SER A 103 -18.25 22.54 -11.77
C SER A 103 -17.26 21.43 -12.15
N ASP A 104 -17.55 20.70 -13.23
CA ASP A 104 -16.64 19.69 -13.79
C ASP A 104 -15.31 20.32 -14.23
N ALA A 105 -15.34 21.57 -14.71
CA ALA A 105 -14.13 22.27 -15.12
C ALA A 105 -13.19 22.55 -13.94
N ALA A 106 -13.73 22.97 -12.80
CA ALA A 106 -12.95 23.18 -11.57
C ALA A 106 -12.41 21.84 -11.02
N ALA A 107 -13.24 20.78 -11.03
CA ALA A 107 -12.81 19.44 -10.64
C ALA A 107 -11.65 18.95 -11.53
N GLN A 108 -11.77 19.08 -12.84
CA GLN A 108 -10.73 18.67 -13.79
C GLN A 108 -9.44 19.46 -13.62
N ALA A 109 -9.52 20.78 -13.39
CA ALA A 109 -8.35 21.62 -13.15
C ALA A 109 -7.62 21.21 -11.87
N LEU A 110 -8.35 21.01 -10.77
CA LEU A 110 -7.77 20.55 -9.50
C LEU A 110 -7.10 19.17 -9.65
N LEU A 111 -7.78 18.21 -10.30
CA LEU A 111 -7.22 16.88 -10.53
C LEU A 111 -5.99 16.91 -11.42
N GLY A 112 -5.96 17.77 -12.46
CA GLY A 112 -4.77 17.97 -13.28
C GLY A 112 -3.56 18.36 -12.44
N THR A 113 -3.71 19.36 -11.56
CA THR A 113 -2.65 19.77 -10.63
C THR A 113 -2.24 18.63 -9.68
N LEU A 114 -3.21 17.87 -9.15
CA LEU A 114 -2.91 16.75 -8.25
C LEU A 114 -2.16 15.62 -8.97
N ILE A 115 -2.50 15.32 -10.22
CA ILE A 115 -1.80 14.32 -11.05
C ILE A 115 -0.34 14.74 -11.23
N GLU A 116 -0.08 16.00 -11.57
CA GLU A 116 1.28 16.53 -11.72
C GLU A 116 2.05 16.46 -10.41
N ALA A 117 1.47 16.95 -9.31
CA ALA A 117 2.10 16.93 -7.99
C ALA A 117 2.38 15.52 -7.48
N SER A 118 1.51 14.55 -7.74
CA SER A 118 1.68 13.14 -7.40
C SER A 118 2.84 12.53 -8.20
N ALA A 119 2.91 12.80 -9.51
CA ALA A 119 4.03 12.36 -10.35
C ALA A 119 5.37 12.97 -9.90
N GLU A 120 5.40 14.25 -9.57
CA GLU A 120 6.60 14.95 -9.07
C GLU A 120 7.11 14.38 -7.73
N ARG A 121 6.21 13.91 -6.86
CA ARG A 121 6.58 13.20 -5.62
C ARG A 121 7.13 11.79 -5.86
N GLY A 122 6.99 11.26 -7.07
CA GLY A 122 7.39 9.90 -7.41
C GLY A 122 6.35 8.84 -7.00
N ASP A 123 5.08 9.24 -6.85
CA ASP A 123 4.00 8.26 -6.73
C ASP A 123 3.93 7.42 -8.01
N ALA A 124 3.65 6.14 -7.87
CA ALA A 124 3.39 5.24 -8.99
C ALA A 124 1.92 5.30 -9.43
N ALA A 125 1.04 5.71 -8.51
CA ALA A 125 -0.40 5.74 -8.75
C ALA A 125 -1.10 6.87 -8.00
N LEU A 126 -2.12 7.42 -8.65
CA LEU A 126 -3.18 8.19 -8.01
C LEU A 126 -4.43 7.31 -7.96
N LYS A 127 -4.91 6.98 -6.77
CA LYS A 127 -6.09 6.15 -6.55
C LYS A 127 -7.30 7.02 -6.21
N TRP A 128 -8.48 6.53 -6.48
CA TRP A 128 -9.72 7.24 -6.15
C TRP A 128 -10.79 6.26 -5.68
N GLN A 129 -11.39 6.53 -4.54
CA GLN A 129 -12.57 5.81 -4.07
C GLN A 129 -13.84 6.61 -4.33
N LEU A 130 -14.88 5.94 -4.79
CA LEU A 130 -16.21 6.52 -4.96
C LEU A 130 -17.25 5.65 -4.24
N PRO A 131 -18.40 6.22 -3.81
CA PRO A 131 -19.53 5.42 -3.32
C PRO A 131 -19.98 4.39 -4.37
N LEU A 132 -20.54 3.25 -3.93
CA LEU A 132 -20.96 2.16 -4.83
C LEU A 132 -21.97 2.58 -5.90
N ASP A 133 -22.83 3.54 -5.57
CA ASP A 133 -23.87 4.09 -6.43
C ASP A 133 -23.39 5.23 -7.34
N SER A 134 -22.10 5.54 -7.29
CA SER A 134 -21.50 6.62 -8.07
C SER A 134 -20.67 6.06 -9.23
N ASP A 135 -20.84 6.66 -10.40
CA ASP A 135 -20.00 6.37 -11.57
C ASP A 135 -18.79 7.30 -11.61
N LEU A 136 -17.72 6.83 -12.23
CA LEU A 136 -16.53 7.65 -12.47
C LEU A 136 -16.92 8.80 -13.43
N PRO A 137 -16.69 10.08 -13.07
CA PRO A 137 -16.99 11.20 -13.93
C PRO A 137 -16.27 11.12 -15.28
N ALA A 138 -16.90 11.59 -16.35
CA ALA A 138 -16.33 11.52 -17.70
C ALA A 138 -14.97 12.21 -17.80
N PHE A 139 -14.79 13.35 -17.13
CA PHE A 139 -13.50 14.06 -17.13
C PHE A 139 -12.38 13.21 -16.46
N ALA A 140 -12.70 12.36 -15.49
CA ALA A 140 -11.71 11.49 -14.85
C ALA A 140 -11.30 10.34 -15.80
N VAL A 141 -12.24 9.82 -16.60
CA VAL A 141 -11.91 8.85 -17.66
C VAL A 141 -10.99 9.50 -18.70
N ASP A 142 -11.28 10.74 -19.09
CA ASP A 142 -10.45 11.50 -20.05
C ASP A 142 -9.04 11.80 -19.48
N LEU A 143 -8.92 11.94 -18.17
CA LEU A 143 -7.62 12.06 -17.46
C LEU A 143 -6.86 10.74 -17.33
N GLY A 144 -7.50 9.60 -17.62
CA GLY A 144 -6.85 8.29 -17.64
C GLY A 144 -7.13 7.39 -16.43
N PHE A 145 -8.08 7.74 -15.55
CA PHE A 145 -8.51 6.83 -14.51
C PHE A 145 -9.21 5.61 -15.07
N THR A 146 -8.88 4.45 -14.54
CA THR A 146 -9.49 3.16 -14.86
C THR A 146 -9.97 2.46 -13.59
N ALA A 147 -10.94 1.56 -13.72
CA ALA A 147 -11.44 0.81 -12.57
C ALA A 147 -10.37 -0.17 -12.05
N LEU A 148 -10.24 -0.25 -10.73
CA LEU A 148 -9.63 -1.39 -10.06
C LEU A 148 -10.58 -2.59 -10.15
N ARG A 149 -10.02 -3.80 -10.13
CA ARG A 149 -10.81 -5.02 -10.11
C ARG A 149 -11.64 -5.08 -8.82
N ASP A 150 -12.94 -5.31 -8.96
CA ASP A 150 -13.85 -5.38 -7.81
C ASP A 150 -13.36 -6.42 -6.78
N PRO A 151 -13.38 -6.08 -5.48
CA PRO A 151 -12.95 -6.98 -4.44
C PRO A 151 -13.95 -8.12 -4.24
N ILE A 152 -13.47 -9.19 -3.61
CA ILE A 152 -14.34 -10.17 -2.97
C ILE A 152 -14.91 -9.53 -1.72
N SER A 153 -16.19 -9.67 -1.50
CA SER A 153 -16.87 -9.14 -0.33
C SER A 153 -16.29 -9.75 0.97
N SER A 154 -15.96 -8.92 1.95
CA SER A 154 -15.50 -9.34 3.28
C SER A 154 -16.16 -8.52 4.38
N ALA A 155 -16.11 -9.00 5.62
CA ALA A 155 -16.76 -8.36 6.76
C ALA A 155 -16.20 -6.96 7.12
N ASP A 156 -15.07 -6.55 6.54
CA ASP A 156 -14.30 -5.37 6.95
C ASP A 156 -14.56 -4.11 6.14
N GLY A 157 -15.73 -3.99 5.52
CA GLY A 157 -16.09 -2.75 4.84
C GLY A 157 -15.44 -2.56 3.46
N THR A 158 -14.94 -3.63 2.83
CA THR A 158 -14.56 -3.59 1.41
C THR A 158 -15.75 -3.28 0.49
N GLN A 159 -16.95 -3.27 1.03
CA GLN A 159 -18.22 -3.18 0.28
C GLN A 159 -18.76 -1.77 0.09
N GLY A 160 -18.16 -0.78 0.73
CA GLY A 160 -18.72 0.57 0.74
C GLY A 160 -18.33 1.45 -0.44
N VAL A 161 -17.33 1.06 -1.23
CA VAL A 161 -16.73 1.91 -2.27
C VAL A 161 -16.33 1.14 -3.52
N ARG A 162 -16.33 1.85 -4.66
CA ARG A 162 -15.67 1.45 -5.90
C ARG A 162 -14.26 2.07 -5.94
N GLY A 163 -13.31 1.34 -6.50
CA GLY A 163 -11.93 1.79 -6.62
C GLY A 163 -11.56 2.12 -8.06
N PHE A 164 -10.80 3.20 -8.23
CA PHE A 164 -10.24 3.61 -9.52
C PHE A 164 -8.77 3.96 -9.33
N VAL A 165 -8.01 3.88 -10.41
CA VAL A 165 -6.57 4.16 -10.42
C VAL A 165 -6.16 4.88 -11.70
N LEU A 166 -5.28 5.86 -11.56
CA LEU A 166 -4.47 6.42 -12.61
C LEU A 166 -3.03 6.04 -12.32
N TRP A 167 -2.41 5.29 -13.22
CA TRP A 167 -1.02 4.89 -13.11
C TRP A 167 -0.10 5.95 -13.71
N HIS A 168 0.94 6.32 -12.97
CA HIS A 168 2.06 7.08 -13.54
C HIS A 168 3.03 6.13 -14.22
N GLY A 169 3.24 6.31 -15.51
CA GLY A 169 4.05 5.41 -16.33
C GLY A 169 3.27 4.28 -17.00
N GLY A 170 4.00 3.33 -17.55
CA GLY A 170 3.44 2.27 -18.41
C GLY A 170 3.17 0.95 -17.70
N TRP A 171 2.54 0.97 -16.53
CA TRP A 171 2.21 -0.26 -15.81
C TRP A 171 1.41 -1.23 -16.68
N SER A 172 1.87 -2.49 -16.74
CA SER A 172 1.20 -3.58 -17.42
C SER A 172 1.27 -4.82 -16.53
N HIS A 173 0.21 -5.07 -15.79
CA HIS A 173 0.09 -6.23 -14.89
C HIS A 173 -1.34 -6.73 -14.87
N GLU A 174 -1.52 -7.99 -14.47
CA GLU A 174 -2.83 -8.52 -14.16
C GLU A 174 -3.15 -8.24 -12.70
N GLN A 175 -4.29 -7.56 -12.45
CA GLN A 175 -4.73 -7.25 -11.10
C GLN A 175 -5.15 -8.53 -10.38
N LEU A 176 -4.64 -8.74 -9.18
CA LEU A 176 -5.15 -9.77 -8.30
C LEU A 176 -6.56 -9.44 -7.86
N ARG A 177 -7.33 -10.43 -7.48
CA ARG A 177 -8.63 -10.19 -6.84
C ARG A 177 -8.40 -9.92 -5.36
N TYR A 178 -8.82 -8.75 -4.89
CA TYR A 178 -8.64 -8.36 -3.49
C TYR A 178 -9.66 -9.05 -2.57
N TYR A 179 -9.19 -9.46 -1.40
CA TYR A 179 -10.00 -9.86 -0.26
C TYR A 179 -9.36 -9.32 1.02
N GLY A 180 -10.13 -8.59 1.84
CA GLY A 180 -9.68 -8.11 3.15
C GLY A 180 -9.81 -9.21 4.22
N GLN A 181 -8.77 -9.40 5.03
CA GLN A 181 -8.84 -10.33 6.16
C GLN A 181 -9.93 -9.92 7.16
N THR A 182 -10.61 -10.90 7.74
CA THR A 182 -11.73 -10.65 8.65
C THR A 182 -11.35 -10.70 10.13
N THR A 183 -10.10 -11.03 10.44
CA THR A 183 -9.55 -11.09 11.80
C THR A 183 -8.13 -10.54 11.84
N LEU A 184 -7.63 -10.22 13.03
CA LEU A 184 -6.28 -9.71 13.24
C LEU A 184 -5.15 -10.72 12.90
N PHE A 185 -5.48 -11.98 12.61
CA PHE A 185 -4.49 -13.06 12.56
C PHE A 185 -4.41 -13.77 11.21
N THR A 186 -5.33 -13.49 10.30
CA THR A 186 -5.54 -14.28 9.09
C THR A 186 -4.78 -13.76 7.86
N CYS A 187 -3.90 -12.76 8.03
CA CYS A 187 -3.12 -12.17 6.93
C CYS A 187 -2.38 -13.23 6.09
N GLY A 188 -1.69 -14.18 6.71
CA GLY A 188 -1.00 -15.25 6.00
C GLY A 188 -1.94 -16.16 5.21
N ALA A 189 -3.09 -16.50 5.78
CA ALA A 189 -4.11 -17.28 5.10
C ALA A 189 -4.66 -16.52 3.88
N VAL A 190 -5.02 -15.25 4.06
CA VAL A 190 -5.59 -14.43 2.99
C VAL A 190 -4.56 -14.15 1.90
N ALA A 191 -3.32 -13.83 2.24
CA ALA A 191 -2.25 -13.65 1.26
C ALA A 191 -2.05 -14.93 0.41
N ALA A 192 -1.98 -16.10 1.07
CA ALA A 192 -1.87 -17.38 0.37
C ALA A 192 -3.08 -17.66 -0.53
N MET A 193 -4.30 -17.48 -0.02
CA MET A 193 -5.53 -17.69 -0.78
C MET A 193 -5.63 -16.74 -1.98
N THR A 194 -5.21 -15.49 -1.83
CA THR A 194 -5.14 -14.51 -2.93
C THR A 194 -4.19 -14.97 -4.03
N ALA A 195 -2.98 -15.41 -3.66
CA ALA A 195 -2.01 -15.95 -4.62
C ALA A 195 -2.52 -17.21 -5.34
N LEU A 196 -3.11 -18.15 -4.60
CA LEU A 196 -3.68 -19.38 -5.16
C LEU A 196 -4.89 -19.12 -6.07
N SER A 197 -5.74 -18.14 -5.70
CA SER A 197 -6.87 -17.71 -6.53
C SER A 197 -6.41 -17.16 -7.88
N HIS A 198 -5.38 -16.33 -7.88
CA HIS A 198 -4.80 -15.82 -9.13
C HIS A 198 -4.26 -16.94 -10.02
N LEU A 199 -3.71 -17.98 -9.42
CA LEU A 199 -3.25 -19.18 -10.14
C LEU A 199 -4.38 -20.14 -10.55
N GLY A 200 -5.64 -19.77 -10.32
CA GLY A 200 -6.84 -20.50 -10.75
C GLY A 200 -7.22 -21.67 -9.86
N LEU A 201 -6.80 -21.68 -8.59
CA LEU A 201 -7.22 -22.70 -7.62
C LEU A 201 -8.50 -22.34 -6.86
N GLU A 202 -9.06 -21.18 -7.07
CA GLU A 202 -10.34 -20.69 -6.52
C GLU A 202 -10.58 -21.01 -5.03
N PRO A 203 -9.64 -20.73 -4.11
CA PRO A 203 -9.91 -20.86 -2.68
C PRO A 203 -11.02 -19.92 -2.23
N PHE A 204 -11.20 -18.79 -2.93
CA PHE A 204 -12.39 -17.98 -2.93
C PHE A 204 -13.22 -18.34 -4.17
N ALA A 205 -14.21 -19.17 -4.08
CA ALA A 205 -15.21 -19.28 -5.17
C ALA A 205 -15.88 -17.94 -5.42
N ASP A 206 -16.62 -17.77 -6.54
CA ASP A 206 -17.47 -16.58 -6.79
C ASP A 206 -18.66 -16.53 -5.81
N THR A 207 -18.38 -16.60 -4.52
CA THR A 207 -19.33 -16.80 -3.46
C THR A 207 -19.53 -15.54 -2.65
N GLU A 208 -20.71 -15.43 -2.08
CA GLU A 208 -21.09 -14.42 -1.12
C GLU A 208 -20.25 -14.52 0.17
N ASP A 209 -20.24 -13.48 0.95
CA ASP A 209 -19.38 -13.19 2.10
C ASP A 209 -19.19 -14.31 3.13
N GLU A 210 -20.26 -15.02 3.47
CA GLU A 210 -20.23 -16.03 4.54
C GLU A 210 -19.27 -17.18 4.21
N ASP A 211 -19.28 -17.66 2.97
CA ASP A 211 -18.43 -18.74 2.52
C ASP A 211 -16.94 -18.33 2.44
N ALA A 212 -16.64 -17.09 2.06
CA ALA A 212 -15.28 -16.58 1.99
C ALA A 212 -14.61 -16.56 3.36
N ARG A 213 -15.33 -16.07 4.39
CA ARG A 213 -14.86 -16.06 5.77
C ARG A 213 -14.66 -17.46 6.35
N GLU A 214 -15.58 -18.39 6.09
CA GLU A 214 -15.40 -19.78 6.54
C GLU A 214 -14.16 -20.42 5.93
N ARG A 215 -13.86 -20.16 4.66
CA ARG A 215 -12.66 -20.63 3.96
C ARG A 215 -11.40 -19.99 4.50
N GLU A 216 -11.41 -18.67 4.74
CA GLU A 216 -10.32 -17.97 5.41
C GLU A 216 -9.95 -18.62 6.74
N LEU A 217 -10.94 -18.84 7.59
CA LEU A 217 -10.72 -19.47 8.90
C LEU A 217 -10.30 -20.94 8.79
N ALA A 218 -10.83 -21.68 7.82
CA ALA A 218 -10.45 -23.06 7.57
C ALA A 218 -8.98 -23.14 7.08
N PHE A 219 -8.59 -22.26 6.15
CA PHE A 219 -7.22 -22.17 5.67
C PHE A 219 -6.25 -21.76 6.80
N TRP A 220 -6.59 -20.74 7.55
CA TRP A 220 -5.79 -20.32 8.71
C TRP A 220 -5.58 -21.45 9.70
N ARG A 221 -6.61 -22.22 10.04
CA ARG A 221 -6.49 -23.38 10.93
C ARG A 221 -5.59 -24.49 10.38
N SER A 222 -5.53 -24.65 9.06
CA SER A 222 -4.63 -25.62 8.43
C SER A 222 -3.17 -25.14 8.41
N ALA A 223 -2.95 -23.83 8.41
CA ALA A 223 -1.63 -23.20 8.36
C ALA A 223 -1.01 -23.01 9.75
N THR A 224 -1.82 -22.95 10.81
CA THR A 224 -1.32 -22.67 12.15
C THR A 224 -2.27 -23.12 13.25
N ASN A 225 -1.71 -23.34 14.43
CA ASN A 225 -2.47 -23.51 15.68
C ASN A 225 -2.42 -22.26 16.58
N PHE A 226 -1.81 -21.17 16.09
CA PHE A 226 -1.64 -19.91 16.80
C PHE A 226 -2.11 -18.72 15.97
N PRO A 227 -2.26 -17.53 16.60
CA PRO A 227 -2.74 -16.38 15.86
C PRO A 227 -1.95 -16.08 14.59
N ALA A 228 -0.61 -15.96 14.63
CA ALA A 228 0.20 -15.70 13.43
C ALA A 228 0.59 -17.01 12.72
N CYS A 229 0.45 -17.03 11.39
CA CYS A 229 0.97 -18.10 10.56
C CYS A 229 2.51 -18.01 10.49
N GLU A 230 3.21 -19.03 10.94
CA GLU A 230 4.65 -19.14 10.73
C GLU A 230 4.96 -19.70 9.33
N PRO A 231 6.15 -19.39 8.76
CA PRO A 231 6.42 -19.67 7.34
C PRO A 231 6.29 -21.14 6.92
N LEU A 232 6.68 -22.09 7.79
CA LEU A 232 6.62 -23.52 7.48
C LEU A 232 5.18 -24.04 7.47
N GLY A 233 4.37 -23.70 8.48
CA GLY A 233 2.97 -24.07 8.53
C GLY A 233 2.16 -23.47 7.39
N LEU A 234 2.45 -22.21 7.03
CA LEU A 234 1.83 -21.57 5.87
C LEU A 234 2.19 -22.29 4.56
N ALA A 235 3.47 -22.63 4.35
CA ALA A 235 3.92 -23.38 3.18
C ALA A 235 3.28 -24.76 3.08
N VAL A 236 3.09 -25.45 4.22
CA VAL A 236 2.39 -26.75 4.30
C VAL A 236 0.94 -26.60 3.84
N ALA A 237 0.22 -25.60 4.33
CA ALA A 237 -1.17 -25.36 3.93
C ALA A 237 -1.30 -25.02 2.44
N VAL A 238 -0.42 -24.17 1.92
CA VAL A 238 -0.37 -23.84 0.48
C VAL A 238 -0.10 -25.11 -0.35
N HIS A 239 0.88 -25.91 0.04
CA HIS A 239 1.20 -27.18 -0.62
C HIS A 239 -0.01 -28.11 -0.67
N ASP A 240 -0.74 -28.26 0.44
CA ASP A 240 -1.87 -29.20 0.52
C ASP A 240 -3.03 -28.78 -0.40
N VAL A 241 -3.26 -27.49 -0.57
CA VAL A 241 -4.24 -26.98 -1.57
C VAL A 241 -3.76 -27.28 -2.99
N ILE A 242 -2.49 -27.04 -3.31
CA ILE A 242 -1.90 -27.34 -4.62
C ILE A 242 -1.99 -28.83 -4.91
N ALA A 243 -1.63 -29.67 -3.96
CA ALA A 243 -1.62 -31.14 -4.13
C ALA A 243 -3.03 -31.74 -4.34
N GLN A 244 -4.08 -31.09 -3.85
CA GLN A 244 -5.47 -31.49 -4.10
C GLN A 244 -5.98 -31.08 -5.48
N SER A 245 -5.27 -30.19 -6.16
CA SER A 245 -5.59 -29.73 -7.49
C SER A 245 -4.91 -30.59 -8.57
N ALA A 246 -5.45 -30.55 -9.80
CA ALA A 246 -4.79 -31.15 -10.97
C ALA A 246 -3.78 -30.17 -11.63
N SER A 247 -3.50 -29.04 -11.00
CA SER A 247 -2.68 -27.97 -11.55
C SER A 247 -1.19 -28.19 -11.29
N ALA A 248 -0.36 -27.89 -12.28
CA ALA A 248 1.10 -27.97 -12.17
C ALA A 248 1.67 -26.67 -11.56
N ILE A 249 1.23 -26.33 -10.33
CA ILE A 249 1.75 -25.17 -9.61
C ILE A 249 2.97 -25.58 -8.79
N ARG A 250 4.05 -24.80 -8.91
CA ARG A 250 5.29 -24.94 -8.16
C ARG A 250 5.20 -24.10 -6.89
N LEU A 251 5.70 -24.65 -5.79
CA LEU A 251 5.90 -23.96 -4.52
C LEU A 251 7.37 -24.03 -4.12
N GLU A 252 7.96 -22.92 -3.70
CA GLU A 252 9.28 -22.87 -3.09
C GLU A 252 9.23 -22.04 -1.81
N LEU A 253 9.77 -22.59 -0.71
CA LEU A 253 9.89 -21.89 0.57
C LEU A 253 11.34 -21.42 0.77
N HIS A 254 11.53 -20.12 0.87
CA HIS A 254 12.77 -19.49 1.31
C HIS A 254 12.59 -18.96 2.73
N LEU A 255 13.36 -19.52 3.65
CA LEU A 255 13.43 -19.10 5.05
C LEU A 255 14.88 -19.27 5.49
N ASP A 256 15.60 -18.15 5.59
CA ASP A 256 17.04 -18.10 5.81
C ASP A 256 17.46 -18.31 7.28
N THR A 257 16.57 -18.85 8.08
CA THR A 257 16.85 -19.34 9.43
C THR A 257 16.34 -20.77 9.64
N THR A 258 17.03 -21.53 10.47
CA THR A 258 16.55 -22.83 10.98
C THR A 258 15.98 -22.74 12.38
N ALA A 259 16.12 -21.57 13.03
CA ALA A 259 15.52 -21.30 14.32
C ALA A 259 13.99 -21.12 14.18
N PRO A 260 13.22 -21.34 15.25
CA PRO A 260 11.82 -20.95 15.30
C PRO A 260 11.66 -19.45 15.06
N THR A 261 10.60 -19.08 14.35
CA THR A 261 10.29 -17.71 13.91
C THR A 261 9.08 -17.14 14.62
N LEU A 262 8.91 -15.81 14.63
CA LEU A 262 7.75 -15.12 15.23
C LEU A 262 7.56 -15.44 16.72
N LEU A 263 8.66 -15.64 17.45
CA LEU A 263 8.66 -15.96 18.88
C LEU A 263 9.32 -14.88 19.74
N GLU A 264 9.61 -13.72 19.17
CA GLU A 264 10.38 -12.65 19.82
C GLU A 264 9.71 -12.13 21.09
N THR A 265 8.37 -12.12 21.12
CA THR A 265 7.58 -11.62 22.25
C THR A 265 7.13 -12.69 23.24
N TYR A 266 7.48 -13.99 23.01
CA TYR A 266 7.04 -15.10 23.83
C TYR A 266 8.15 -15.61 24.74
N GLU A 267 7.79 -15.98 25.97
CA GLU A 267 8.71 -16.49 26.98
C GLU A 267 8.14 -17.74 27.66
N GLY A 268 9.01 -18.45 28.41
CA GLY A 268 8.65 -19.59 29.28
C GLY A 268 7.95 -20.73 28.55
N GLU A 269 6.90 -21.29 29.17
CA GLU A 269 6.19 -22.46 28.65
C GLU A 269 5.48 -22.19 27.33
N GLU A 270 5.00 -20.98 27.12
CA GLU A 270 4.32 -20.61 25.87
C GLU A 270 5.31 -20.62 24.69
N ARG A 271 6.50 -20.07 24.86
CA ARG A 271 7.56 -20.13 23.86
C ARG A 271 7.94 -21.57 23.53
N ILE A 272 8.18 -22.41 24.55
CA ILE A 272 8.52 -23.83 24.37
C ILE A 272 7.43 -24.55 23.57
N PHE A 273 6.17 -24.29 23.89
CA PHE A 273 5.05 -24.92 23.19
C PHE A 273 4.97 -24.49 21.71
N ARG A 274 5.18 -23.22 21.43
CA ARG A 274 5.21 -22.71 20.05
C ARG A 274 6.40 -23.27 19.25
N GLU A 275 7.56 -23.39 19.88
CA GLU A 275 8.72 -24.07 19.28
C GLU A 275 8.40 -25.52 18.88
N GLN A 276 7.73 -26.28 19.76
CA GLN A 276 7.31 -27.64 19.46
C GLN A 276 6.34 -27.72 18.27
N LEU A 277 5.41 -26.77 18.14
CA LEU A 277 4.50 -26.73 17.01
C LEU A 277 5.22 -26.41 15.69
N GLN A 278 6.20 -25.50 15.71
CA GLN A 278 7.01 -25.24 14.52
C GLN A 278 7.90 -26.42 14.14
N GLU A 279 8.38 -27.20 15.11
CA GLU A 279 9.06 -28.48 14.83
C GLU A 279 8.12 -29.48 14.12
N GLN A 280 6.83 -29.52 14.49
CA GLN A 280 5.83 -30.33 13.78
C GLN A 280 5.62 -29.81 12.37
N SER A 281 5.43 -28.50 12.16
CA SER A 281 5.32 -27.90 10.83
C SER A 281 6.53 -28.24 9.95
N ARG A 282 7.73 -28.20 10.53
CA ARG A 282 8.97 -28.59 9.83
C ARG A 282 8.96 -30.07 9.42
N ALA A 283 8.56 -30.96 10.33
CA ALA A 283 8.43 -32.38 10.03
C ALA A 283 7.38 -32.65 8.93
N GLU A 284 6.28 -31.93 8.97
CA GLU A 284 5.24 -31.99 7.96
C GLU A 284 5.70 -31.46 6.59
N ALA A 285 6.43 -30.35 6.54
CA ALA A 285 7.04 -29.82 5.33
C ALA A 285 7.98 -30.85 4.70
N VAL A 286 8.86 -31.47 5.51
CA VAL A 286 9.75 -32.55 5.05
C VAL A 286 8.96 -33.74 4.50
N SER A 287 7.91 -34.18 5.19
CA SER A 287 7.09 -35.32 4.76
C SER A 287 6.39 -35.10 3.42
N ARG A 288 6.08 -33.85 3.09
CA ARG A 288 5.47 -33.42 1.81
C ARG A 288 6.51 -33.15 0.72
N GLY A 289 7.80 -33.23 1.05
CA GLY A 289 8.88 -32.90 0.11
C GLY A 289 9.06 -31.40 -0.13
N ILE A 290 8.51 -30.56 0.73
CA ILE A 290 8.74 -29.11 0.67
C ILE A 290 10.17 -28.84 1.12
N GLN A 291 10.99 -28.32 0.20
CA GLN A 291 12.36 -27.96 0.49
C GLN A 291 12.41 -26.54 1.06
N GLN A 292 12.98 -26.42 2.26
CA GLN A 292 13.34 -25.11 2.80
C GLN A 292 14.69 -24.68 2.22
N HIS A 293 14.72 -23.53 1.53
CA HIS A 293 15.93 -22.86 1.09
C HIS A 293 16.41 -21.92 2.19
N THR A 294 17.58 -22.21 2.79
CA THR A 294 18.13 -21.45 3.91
C THR A 294 19.22 -20.45 3.51
N ALA A 295 19.56 -20.39 2.23
CA ALA A 295 20.46 -19.35 1.74
C ALA A 295 19.78 -17.99 1.79
N PRO A 296 20.47 -16.94 2.25
CA PRO A 296 19.93 -15.58 2.23
C PRO A 296 19.42 -15.20 0.84
N LEU A 297 18.21 -14.66 0.78
CA LEU A 297 17.57 -14.20 -0.45
C LEU A 297 17.62 -12.67 -0.50
N SER A 298 18.25 -12.09 -1.53
CA SER A 298 18.30 -10.64 -1.66
C SER A 298 16.98 -10.07 -2.18
N ILE A 299 16.77 -8.77 -1.99
CA ILE A 299 15.55 -8.12 -2.51
C ILE A 299 15.50 -8.13 -4.04
N GLU A 300 16.66 -8.03 -4.70
CA GLU A 300 16.78 -8.11 -6.15
C GLU A 300 16.32 -9.48 -6.66
N GLN A 301 16.72 -10.56 -5.98
CA GLN A 301 16.28 -11.92 -6.34
C GLN A 301 14.77 -12.10 -6.16
N ILE A 302 14.17 -11.49 -5.12
CA ILE A 302 12.72 -11.51 -4.92
C ILE A 302 12.04 -10.76 -6.08
N THR A 303 12.47 -9.54 -6.35
CA THR A 303 11.86 -8.69 -7.37
C THR A 303 12.06 -9.20 -8.79
N GLU A 304 13.20 -9.80 -9.11
CA GLU A 304 13.44 -10.47 -10.40
C GLU A 304 12.47 -11.64 -10.62
N ARG A 305 12.19 -12.44 -9.59
CA ARG A 305 11.22 -13.54 -9.68
C ARG A 305 9.80 -13.02 -9.85
N VAL A 306 9.41 -11.99 -9.10
CA VAL A 306 8.10 -11.34 -9.26
C VAL A 306 7.96 -10.73 -10.66
N ALA A 307 9.00 -10.04 -11.16
CA ALA A 307 9.02 -9.50 -12.52
C ALA A 307 8.93 -10.57 -13.60
N SER A 308 9.36 -11.81 -13.30
CA SER A 308 9.20 -12.97 -14.21
C SER A 308 7.80 -13.61 -14.17
N GLY A 309 6.89 -13.10 -13.33
CA GLY A 309 5.50 -13.59 -13.21
C GLY A 309 5.27 -14.60 -12.07
N GLU A 310 6.23 -14.79 -11.17
CA GLU A 310 5.99 -15.54 -9.95
C GLU A 310 5.29 -14.67 -8.91
N LEU A 311 4.43 -15.23 -8.08
CA LEU A 311 3.86 -14.55 -6.92
C LEU A 311 4.72 -14.84 -5.71
N ALA A 312 5.03 -13.81 -4.93
CA ALA A 312 5.76 -13.94 -3.69
C ALA A 312 4.86 -13.60 -2.50
N ILE A 313 4.58 -14.60 -1.65
CA ILE A 313 3.90 -14.39 -0.36
C ILE A 313 5.01 -14.04 0.63
N LEU A 314 5.01 -12.82 1.12
CA LEU A 314 6.09 -12.20 1.88
C LEU A 314 5.69 -12.02 3.33
N LEU A 315 6.54 -12.50 4.25
CA LEU A 315 6.51 -12.06 5.64
C LEU A 315 7.19 -10.69 5.74
N ILE A 316 6.49 -9.71 6.28
CA ILE A 316 6.98 -8.35 6.42
C ILE A 316 6.82 -7.82 7.85
N GLU A 317 7.65 -6.85 8.20
CA GLU A 317 7.41 -5.91 9.30
C GLU A 317 6.52 -4.77 8.77
N GLU A 318 5.43 -4.51 9.47
CA GLU A 318 4.40 -3.57 9.04
C GLU A 318 4.73 -2.11 9.40
N GLU A 319 5.63 -1.90 10.39
CA GLU A 319 5.96 -0.57 10.93
C GLU A 319 6.26 0.51 9.87
N PRO A 320 6.94 0.24 8.75
CA PRO A 320 7.17 1.28 7.74
C PRO A 320 5.90 1.85 7.11
N MET A 321 4.80 1.09 7.05
CA MET A 321 3.53 1.49 6.44
C MET A 321 2.45 1.84 7.46
N HIS A 322 2.58 1.37 8.70
CA HIS A 322 1.64 1.56 9.79
C HIS A 322 2.38 1.99 11.05
N ASP A 323 1.68 2.58 11.99
CA ASP A 323 2.25 3.04 13.26
C ASP A 323 2.34 1.92 14.32
N ALA A 324 2.64 0.69 13.87
CA ALA A 324 2.76 -0.48 14.75
C ALA A 324 3.72 -1.52 14.18
N SER A 325 4.63 -2.01 15.02
CA SER A 325 5.49 -3.15 14.70
C SER A 325 4.70 -4.45 14.85
N THR A 326 4.38 -5.09 13.72
CA THR A 326 3.58 -6.31 13.68
C THR A 326 4.03 -7.19 12.52
N PRO A 327 4.23 -8.51 12.73
CA PRO A 327 4.45 -9.44 11.64
C PRO A 327 3.20 -9.53 10.76
N HIS A 328 3.40 -9.36 9.46
CA HIS A 328 2.31 -9.34 8.51
C HIS A 328 2.66 -10.11 7.23
N TRP A 329 1.64 -10.58 6.51
CA TRP A 329 1.81 -11.29 5.26
C TRP A 329 1.12 -10.55 4.13
N VAL A 330 1.84 -10.33 3.04
CA VAL A 330 1.35 -9.69 1.81
C VAL A 330 1.72 -10.52 0.58
N VAL A 331 1.12 -10.20 -0.57
CA VAL A 331 1.49 -10.81 -1.87
C VAL A 331 2.13 -9.76 -2.77
N ALA A 332 3.38 -9.98 -3.17
CA ALA A 332 4.00 -9.22 -4.24
C ALA A 332 3.72 -9.92 -5.58
N HIS A 333 3.27 -9.14 -6.60
CA HIS A 333 2.78 -9.72 -7.85
C HIS A 333 3.21 -8.99 -9.13
N ALA A 334 3.72 -7.78 -9.03
CA ALA A 334 4.22 -7.03 -10.19
C ALA A 334 5.38 -6.12 -9.79
N VAL A 335 6.27 -5.84 -10.73
CA VAL A 335 7.40 -4.93 -10.55
C VAL A 335 7.54 -4.07 -11.81
N ASP A 336 7.70 -2.77 -11.62
CA ASP A 336 8.12 -1.86 -12.67
C ASP A 336 9.15 -0.86 -12.13
N GLY A 337 10.31 -0.78 -12.78
CA GLY A 337 11.42 0.04 -12.33
C GLY A 337 11.88 -0.31 -10.91
N ASP A 338 11.73 0.63 -9.99
CA ASP A 338 12.08 0.48 -8.57
C ASP A 338 10.86 0.32 -7.65
N THR A 339 9.72 -0.05 -8.21
CA THR A 339 8.43 -0.19 -7.50
C THR A 339 7.88 -1.60 -7.63
N VAL A 340 7.40 -2.13 -6.51
CA VAL A 340 6.69 -3.42 -6.40
C VAL A 340 5.24 -3.17 -6.06
N LEU A 341 4.32 -3.89 -6.69
CA LEU A 341 2.91 -3.91 -6.31
C LEU A 341 2.64 -5.04 -5.33
N LEU A 342 2.05 -4.68 -4.21
CA LEU A 342 1.60 -5.59 -3.17
C LEU A 342 0.08 -5.69 -3.16
N ASN A 343 -0.45 -6.85 -2.81
CA ASN A 343 -1.81 -7.00 -2.32
C ASN A 343 -1.74 -7.24 -0.81
N ASP A 344 -2.24 -6.27 -0.05
CA ASP A 344 -2.20 -6.30 1.41
C ASP A 344 -3.59 -6.62 1.95
N PRO A 345 -3.80 -7.73 2.67
CA PRO A 345 -5.12 -8.09 3.17
C PRO A 345 -5.63 -7.20 4.31
N TRP A 346 -4.81 -6.30 4.87
CA TRP A 346 -5.19 -5.44 5.99
C TRP A 346 -5.61 -4.04 5.56
N ILE A 347 -6.65 -3.53 6.23
CA ILE A 347 -7.08 -2.13 6.17
C ILE A 347 -7.41 -1.62 7.58
N THR A 348 -7.11 -0.36 7.85
CA THR A 348 -7.49 0.31 9.10
C THR A 348 -8.70 1.21 8.84
N ALA A 349 -9.87 0.58 8.74
CA ALA A 349 -11.12 1.26 8.39
C ALA A 349 -11.50 2.39 9.37
N GLU A 350 -11.13 2.27 10.64
CA GLU A 350 -11.36 3.29 11.68
C GLU A 350 -10.63 4.60 11.36
N GLN A 351 -9.50 4.54 10.66
CA GLN A 351 -8.72 5.68 10.21
C GLN A 351 -8.99 6.07 8.74
N GLY A 352 -10.05 5.52 8.14
CA GLY A 352 -10.52 5.89 6.81
C GLY A 352 -9.85 5.17 5.65
N GLU A 353 -9.11 4.10 5.90
CA GLU A 353 -8.67 3.22 4.82
C GLU A 353 -9.84 2.41 4.24
N THR A 354 -9.69 2.03 3.01
CA THR A 354 -10.58 1.13 2.28
C THR A 354 -9.73 0.12 1.51
N TRP A 355 -10.36 -0.88 0.92
CA TRP A 355 -9.67 -1.84 0.05
C TRP A 355 -8.87 -1.19 -1.09
N VAL A 356 -9.23 0.04 -1.49
CA VAL A 356 -8.52 0.80 -2.52
C VAL A 356 -7.08 1.15 -2.11
N ASP A 357 -6.83 1.33 -0.80
CA ASP A 357 -5.48 1.57 -0.29
C ASP A 357 -4.58 0.34 -0.46
N SER A 358 -5.13 -0.84 -0.20
CA SER A 358 -4.41 -2.11 -0.03
C SER A 358 -4.31 -2.95 -1.30
N HIS A 359 -5.19 -2.73 -2.27
CA HIS A 359 -5.19 -3.41 -3.57
C HIS A 359 -4.17 -2.75 -4.52
N ASP A 360 -3.29 -3.52 -5.14
CA ASP A 360 -2.21 -3.01 -5.99
C ASP A 360 -1.43 -1.87 -5.30
N LEU A 361 -0.99 -2.12 -4.06
CA LEU A 361 -0.28 -1.15 -3.23
C LEU A 361 1.16 -0.97 -3.72
N PRO A 362 1.54 0.19 -4.28
CA PRO A 362 2.88 0.40 -4.78
C PRO A 362 3.85 0.78 -3.65
N VAL A 363 4.95 0.03 -3.54
CA VAL A 363 6.02 0.25 -2.55
C VAL A 363 7.36 0.26 -3.27
N SER A 364 8.29 1.12 -2.86
CA SER A 364 9.64 1.07 -3.43
C SER A 364 10.38 -0.20 -3.03
N ILE A 365 11.25 -0.71 -3.92
CA ILE A 365 12.10 -1.87 -3.60
C ILE A 365 12.92 -1.63 -2.33
N ALA A 366 13.41 -0.41 -2.12
CA ALA A 366 14.20 -0.06 -0.93
C ALA A 366 13.40 -0.11 0.38
N VAL A 367 12.12 0.27 0.36
CA VAL A 367 11.23 0.14 1.52
C VAL A 367 10.86 -1.32 1.73
N LEU A 368 10.53 -2.04 0.65
CA LEU A 368 10.21 -3.47 0.75
C LEU A 368 11.38 -4.28 1.32
N ASP A 369 12.64 -3.94 0.97
CA ASP A 369 13.83 -4.58 1.52
C ASP A 369 13.93 -4.46 3.05
N GLN A 370 13.54 -3.29 3.58
CA GLN A 370 13.45 -3.07 5.03
C GLN A 370 12.31 -3.88 5.65
N MET A 371 11.14 -3.93 4.99
CA MET A 371 9.96 -4.63 5.50
C MET A 371 10.13 -6.14 5.55
N VAL A 372 10.79 -6.76 4.56
CA VAL A 372 11.01 -8.22 4.53
C VAL A 372 12.14 -8.69 5.45
N ALA A 373 12.84 -7.79 6.13
CA ALA A 373 13.86 -8.06 7.10
C ALA A 373 13.25 -8.14 8.51
N PHE A 374 12.75 -9.30 8.91
CA PHE A 374 12.01 -9.50 10.16
C PHE A 374 12.86 -10.13 11.26
N GLY A 375 12.57 -9.80 12.54
CA GLY A 375 13.14 -10.46 13.72
C GLY A 375 14.56 -10.01 14.15
N ASP A 376 15.03 -10.56 15.27
CA ASP A 376 16.38 -10.38 15.81
C ASP A 376 16.92 -11.74 16.33
N PRO A 377 17.91 -12.38 15.69
CA PRO A 377 18.55 -11.96 14.45
C PRO A 377 17.60 -11.91 13.25
N THR A 378 17.85 -11.00 12.33
CA THR A 378 17.02 -10.77 11.16
C THR A 378 16.95 -12.00 10.26
N TYR A 379 15.75 -12.34 9.78
CA TYR A 379 15.48 -13.40 8.80
C TYR A 379 14.44 -12.95 7.77
N ARG A 380 14.39 -13.67 6.64
CA ARG A 380 13.37 -13.48 5.60
C ARG A 380 12.54 -14.73 5.43
N GLY A 381 11.22 -14.57 5.36
CA GLY A 381 10.26 -15.63 5.04
C GLY A 381 9.53 -15.31 3.74
N VAL A 382 9.75 -16.12 2.69
CA VAL A 382 9.14 -15.93 1.37
C VAL A 382 8.65 -17.27 0.83
N ILE A 383 7.39 -17.30 0.40
CA ILE A 383 6.84 -18.46 -0.31
C ILE A 383 6.54 -18.03 -1.74
N PHE A 384 7.27 -18.57 -2.71
CA PHE A 384 6.98 -18.37 -4.11
C PHE A 384 6.01 -19.41 -4.63
N VAL A 385 5.04 -18.97 -5.42
CA VAL A 385 4.12 -19.84 -6.15
C VAL A 385 4.03 -19.40 -7.62
N ALA A 386 4.06 -20.37 -8.53
CA ALA A 386 4.02 -20.12 -9.96
C ALA A 386 3.45 -21.32 -10.72
N ARG A 387 2.92 -21.10 -11.92
CA ARG A 387 2.55 -22.15 -12.89
C ARG A 387 3.74 -22.77 -13.58
#